data_d8cfff8c2a6d923550291aa41f41cd6f
#
_entry.id   d8cfff8c2a6d923550291aa41f41cd6f
#
_cell.length_a   1.000
_cell.length_b   1.000
_cell.length_c   1.000
_cell.angle_alpha   90.00
_cell.angle_beta   90.00
_cell.angle_gamma   90.00
#
_symmetry.space_group_name_H-M   'P 1'
#
loop_
_entity.id
_entity.type
_entity.pdbx_description
1 polymer ?
#
loop_
_entity_poly.entity_id
_entity_poly.type
_entity_poly.pdbx_seq_one_letter_code
_entity_poly.pdbx_strand_id
1 'polypeptide(L)'
;MIPLSPSLNIMSFLSPKKGFWDSKSEEHQFYLSRSSWSILSICIFILKRRNKQSINLFLPNYFCNDPIPLLNQKNINLIYYEIDDQFEPDLQHLNNLSETAKPDIFLGVHYFGDPLVSNDLKNFCIKNKCWYIEDATHCLKRDKIIGAQGDFVLFSPYKHIAIPNGAILIVRSNGPSKLRV
;
A
#
# COMPACT_ATOMS: atom_id res chain seq x y z
N MET A 1 27.68 9.61 22.77
CA MET A 1 26.33 10.16 22.55
C MET A 1 26.01 9.98 21.07
N ILE A 2 25.06 9.13 20.72
CA ILE A 2 24.66 8.93 19.33
C ILE A 2 23.75 10.12 18.97
N PRO A 3 24.03 10.90 17.92
CA PRO A 3 23.17 12.01 17.54
C PRO A 3 21.78 11.47 17.13
N LEU A 4 20.73 12.04 17.71
CA LEU A 4 19.34 11.70 17.43
C LEU A 4 18.86 12.11 16.01
N SER A 5 19.72 12.85 15.28
CA SER A 5 19.45 13.25 13.90
C SER A 5 20.67 12.93 13.04
N PRO A 6 20.47 12.27 11.88
CA PRO A 6 21.56 12.05 10.96
C PRO A 6 22.09 13.41 10.47
N SER A 7 23.40 13.59 10.49
CA SER A 7 24.04 14.75 9.88
C SER A 7 23.88 14.67 8.36
N LEU A 8 23.28 15.71 7.75
CA LEU A 8 23.22 15.84 6.30
C LEU A 8 24.64 16.03 5.73
N ASN A 9 25.10 15.08 4.94
CA ASN A 9 26.34 15.22 4.20
C ASN A 9 26.02 15.83 2.84
N ILE A 10 26.54 17.05 2.58
CA ILE A 10 26.36 17.77 1.31
C ILE A 10 26.82 16.92 0.11
N MET A 11 27.82 16.08 0.29
CA MET A 11 28.28 15.17 -0.77
C MET A 11 27.25 14.14 -1.19
N SER A 12 26.27 13.85 -0.34
CA SER A 12 25.15 12.94 -0.68
C SER A 12 24.22 13.52 -1.75
N PHE A 13 24.16 14.84 -1.88
CA PHE A 13 23.37 15.52 -2.91
C PHE A 13 24.08 15.57 -4.27
N LEU A 14 25.41 15.45 -4.29
CA LEU A 14 26.21 15.54 -5.50
C LEU A 14 26.38 14.20 -6.25
N SER A 15 26.03 13.10 -5.61
CA SER A 15 26.08 11.76 -6.21
C SER A 15 24.78 10.99 -5.90
N PRO A 16 23.69 11.23 -6.63
CA PRO A 16 22.47 10.48 -6.43
C PRO A 16 22.71 9.01 -6.77
N LYS A 17 22.91 8.19 -5.74
CA LYS A 17 22.89 6.72 -5.89
C LYS A 17 21.45 6.30 -6.08
N LYS A 18 21.21 5.21 -6.84
CA LYS A 18 19.89 4.58 -6.90
C LYS A 18 19.35 4.41 -5.49
N GLY A 19 18.14 4.95 -5.25
CA GLY A 19 17.50 4.91 -3.97
C GLY A 19 16.88 3.52 -3.68
N PHE A 20 16.59 3.26 -2.42
CA PHE A 20 15.94 2.00 -2.00
C PHE A 20 14.56 1.80 -2.63
N TRP A 21 13.95 2.86 -3.13
CA TRP A 21 12.58 2.90 -3.62
C TRP A 21 12.47 3.28 -5.11
N ASP A 22 13.57 3.29 -5.86
CA ASP A 22 13.54 3.68 -7.27
C ASP A 22 12.54 2.85 -8.06
N SER A 23 11.74 3.53 -8.87
CA SER A 23 10.78 2.91 -9.77
C SER A 23 11.48 2.17 -10.90
N LYS A 24 10.83 1.11 -11.41
CA LYS A 24 11.23 0.40 -12.62
C LYS A 24 10.68 1.11 -13.85
N SER A 25 11.10 0.73 -15.04
CA SER A 25 10.73 1.39 -16.31
C SER A 25 9.21 1.46 -16.58
N GLU A 26 8.44 0.56 -16.01
CA GLU A 26 6.97 0.50 -16.20
C GLU A 26 6.19 0.98 -14.97
N GLU A 27 6.83 1.73 -14.08
CA GLU A 27 6.26 2.22 -12.85
C GLU A 27 6.32 3.74 -12.79
N HIS A 28 5.29 4.35 -12.22
CA HIS A 28 5.26 5.76 -11.89
C HIS A 28 5.43 5.94 -10.38
N GLN A 29 6.22 6.92 -9.99
CA GLN A 29 6.52 7.19 -8.58
C GLN A 29 6.05 8.58 -8.20
N PHE A 30 5.35 8.66 -7.07
CA PHE A 30 4.84 9.90 -6.50
C PHE A 30 5.31 10.05 -5.08
N TYR A 31 5.59 11.29 -4.68
CA TYR A 31 6.03 11.64 -3.34
C TYR A 31 4.91 12.40 -2.64
N LEU A 32 4.52 11.94 -1.46
CA LEU A 32 3.49 12.55 -0.63
C LEU A 32 4.03 12.78 0.79
N SER A 33 3.33 13.58 1.57
CA SER A 33 3.74 13.82 2.96
C SER A 33 3.54 12.60 3.86
N ARG A 34 2.47 11.82 3.63
CA ARG A 34 2.15 10.62 4.40
C ARG A 34 1.48 9.57 3.52
N SER A 35 1.63 8.29 3.89
CA SER A 35 1.00 7.16 3.18
C SER A 35 -0.54 7.19 3.25
N SER A 36 -1.13 7.79 4.28
CA SER A 36 -2.58 8.00 4.36
C SER A 36 -3.12 8.82 3.18
N TRP A 37 -2.38 9.84 2.73
CA TRP A 37 -2.73 10.61 1.52
C TRP A 37 -2.59 9.77 0.25
N SER A 38 -1.62 8.86 0.22
CA SER A 38 -1.48 7.93 -0.91
C SER A 38 -2.69 7.02 -1.02
N ILE A 39 -3.15 6.42 0.10
CA ILE A 39 -4.33 5.55 0.13
C ILE A 39 -5.57 6.33 -0.33
N LEU A 40 -5.79 7.53 0.22
CA LEU A 40 -6.93 8.36 -0.18
C LEU A 40 -6.87 8.71 -1.69
N SER A 41 -5.70 9.06 -2.21
CA SER A 41 -5.52 9.37 -3.64
C SER A 41 -5.86 8.18 -4.53
N ILE A 42 -5.46 6.98 -4.13
CA ILE A 42 -5.83 5.73 -4.83
C ILE A 42 -7.34 5.52 -4.78
N CYS A 43 -7.99 5.70 -3.64
CA CYS A 43 -9.43 5.57 -3.50
C CYS A 43 -10.18 6.54 -4.42
N ILE A 44 -9.78 7.81 -4.44
CA ILE A 44 -10.37 8.84 -5.31
C ILE A 44 -10.15 8.49 -6.79
N PHE A 45 -8.95 8.05 -7.16
CA PHE A 45 -8.63 7.61 -8.51
C PHE A 45 -9.55 6.47 -8.96
N ILE A 46 -9.70 5.42 -8.15
CA ILE A 46 -10.51 4.25 -8.48
C ILE A 46 -11.99 4.59 -8.54
N LEU A 47 -12.46 5.44 -7.62
CA LEU A 47 -13.83 5.93 -7.59
C LEU A 47 -14.18 6.64 -8.92
N LYS A 48 -13.32 7.53 -9.38
CA LYS A 48 -13.45 8.23 -10.66
C LYS A 48 -13.32 7.25 -11.83
N ARG A 49 -12.32 6.39 -11.82
CA ARG A 49 -12.02 5.43 -12.90
C ARG A 49 -13.17 4.46 -13.14
N ARG A 50 -13.83 3.99 -12.07
CA ARG A 50 -14.97 3.08 -12.14
C ARG A 50 -16.32 3.77 -12.28
N ASN A 51 -16.33 5.10 -12.28
CA ASN A 51 -17.56 5.92 -12.29
C ASN A 51 -18.57 5.47 -11.22
N LYS A 52 -18.09 5.20 -10.00
CA LYS A 52 -18.90 4.77 -8.87
C LYS A 52 -19.18 5.92 -7.91
N GLN A 53 -20.32 5.85 -7.21
CA GLN A 53 -20.63 6.78 -6.12
C GLN A 53 -19.91 6.41 -4.82
N SER A 54 -19.64 5.13 -4.63
CA SER A 54 -18.86 4.62 -3.49
C SER A 54 -18.04 3.40 -3.87
N ILE A 55 -16.97 3.15 -3.12
CA ILE A 55 -16.08 2.00 -3.27
C ILE A 55 -15.91 1.27 -1.94
N ASN A 56 -15.63 -0.03 -2.01
CA ASN A 56 -15.31 -0.87 -0.87
C ASN A 56 -13.80 -1.07 -0.78
N LEU A 57 -13.20 -0.56 0.30
CA LEU A 57 -11.80 -0.75 0.64
C LEU A 57 -11.68 -1.82 1.73
N PHE A 58 -11.11 -2.97 1.37
CA PHE A 58 -10.84 -4.04 2.31
C PHE A 58 -9.51 -3.77 3.03
N LEU A 59 -9.58 -3.72 4.37
CA LEU A 59 -8.46 -3.45 5.26
C LEU A 59 -8.33 -4.60 6.29
N PRO A 60 -7.11 -4.92 6.77
CA PRO A 60 -6.98 -5.84 7.89
C PRO A 60 -7.60 -5.24 9.17
N ASN A 61 -8.14 -6.08 10.04
CA ASN A 61 -8.69 -5.64 11.33
C ASN A 61 -7.62 -5.04 12.25
N TYR A 62 -6.36 -5.42 12.09
CA TYR A 62 -5.20 -4.82 12.75
C TYR A 62 -4.55 -3.75 11.85
N PHE A 63 -5.28 -2.70 11.52
CA PHE A 63 -4.77 -1.60 10.71
C PHE A 63 -4.48 -0.36 11.55
N CYS A 64 -3.47 0.41 11.16
CA CYS A 64 -3.11 1.66 11.83
C CYS A 64 -4.29 2.65 11.83
N ASN A 65 -4.57 3.27 12.99
CA ASN A 65 -5.68 4.21 13.12
C ASN A 65 -5.44 5.57 12.42
N ASP A 66 -4.19 5.95 12.18
CA ASP A 66 -3.83 7.25 11.57
C ASP A 66 -4.55 7.55 10.24
N PRO A 67 -4.66 6.61 9.27
CA PRO A 67 -5.37 6.86 8.02
C PRO A 67 -6.90 6.88 8.15
N ILE A 68 -7.47 6.24 9.18
CA ILE A 68 -8.91 5.98 9.28
C ILE A 68 -9.76 7.25 9.24
N PRO A 69 -9.46 8.33 10.00
CA PRO A 69 -10.25 9.56 9.94
C PRO A 69 -10.26 10.20 8.54
N LEU A 70 -9.14 10.08 7.82
CA LEU A 70 -9.01 10.60 6.46
C LEU A 70 -9.78 9.76 5.43
N LEU A 71 -9.82 8.44 5.63
CA LEU A 71 -10.50 7.48 4.75
C LEU A 71 -11.99 7.34 5.04
N ASN A 72 -12.43 7.71 6.26
CA ASN A 72 -13.84 7.64 6.67
C ASN A 72 -14.68 8.74 6.01
N GLN A 73 -14.80 8.67 4.69
CA GLN A 73 -15.58 9.57 3.87
C GLN A 73 -16.82 8.85 3.33
N LYS A 74 -17.88 9.60 3.02
CA LYS A 74 -19.19 9.04 2.58
C LYS A 74 -19.12 8.08 1.39
N ASN A 75 -18.07 8.18 0.58
CA ASN A 75 -17.89 7.40 -0.64
C ASN A 75 -16.82 6.31 -0.53
N ILE A 76 -16.25 6.07 0.66
CA ILE A 76 -15.31 4.99 0.93
C ILE A 76 -15.88 4.14 2.06
N ASN A 77 -16.27 2.91 1.76
CA ASN A 77 -16.73 1.95 2.74
C ASN A 77 -15.52 1.14 3.22
N LEU A 78 -15.17 1.28 4.50
CA LEU A 78 -14.10 0.52 5.12
C LEU A 78 -14.65 -0.83 5.57
N ILE A 79 -14.10 -1.92 5.04
CA ILE A 79 -14.51 -3.30 5.34
C ILE A 79 -13.30 -4.03 5.89
N TYR A 80 -13.41 -4.49 7.13
CA TYR A 80 -12.30 -5.11 7.83
C TYR A 80 -12.32 -6.62 7.66
N TYR A 81 -11.18 -7.19 7.25
CA TYR A 81 -10.96 -8.63 7.21
C TYR A 81 -10.07 -9.09 8.36
N GLU A 82 -10.26 -10.35 8.77
CA GLU A 82 -9.47 -10.96 9.83
C GLU A 82 -8.06 -11.33 9.35
N ILE A 83 -7.09 -11.21 10.26
CA ILE A 83 -5.74 -11.75 10.12
C ILE A 83 -5.47 -12.75 11.24
N ASP A 84 -4.57 -13.69 11.00
CA ASP A 84 -4.15 -14.69 11.97
C ASP A 84 -3.01 -14.20 12.89
N ASP A 85 -2.50 -15.10 13.75
CA ASP A 85 -1.41 -14.80 14.70
C ASP A 85 -0.05 -14.57 13.99
N GLN A 86 0.07 -14.91 12.71
CA GLN A 86 1.22 -14.61 11.85
C GLN A 86 1.03 -13.32 11.05
N PHE A 87 -0.04 -12.58 11.30
CA PHE A 87 -0.44 -11.36 10.57
C PHE A 87 -0.76 -11.60 9.09
N GLU A 88 -1.14 -12.84 8.73
CA GLU A 88 -1.60 -13.17 7.40
C GLU A 88 -3.14 -13.07 7.29
N PRO A 89 -3.67 -12.63 6.13
CA PRO A 89 -5.12 -12.57 5.90
C PRO A 89 -5.78 -13.94 5.98
N ASP A 90 -6.86 -14.07 6.75
CA ASP A 90 -7.72 -15.23 6.71
C ASP A 90 -8.46 -15.27 5.37
N LEU A 91 -8.03 -16.18 4.49
CA LEU A 91 -8.57 -16.34 3.14
C LEU A 91 -10.04 -16.80 3.14
N GLN A 92 -10.45 -17.59 4.13
CA GLN A 92 -11.83 -18.02 4.24
C GLN A 92 -12.73 -16.83 4.59
N HIS A 93 -12.32 -16.04 5.57
CA HIS A 93 -13.03 -14.82 5.96
C HIS A 93 -13.08 -13.82 4.79
N LEU A 94 -11.95 -13.60 4.08
CA LEU A 94 -11.91 -12.74 2.90
C LEU A 94 -12.88 -13.17 1.79
N ASN A 95 -12.94 -14.47 1.50
CA ASN A 95 -13.87 -14.99 0.50
C ASN A 95 -15.33 -14.78 0.91
N ASN A 96 -15.68 -15.08 2.17
CA ASN A 96 -17.03 -14.86 2.71
C ASN A 96 -17.43 -13.37 2.66
N LEU A 97 -16.53 -12.46 3.04
CA LEU A 97 -16.76 -11.03 2.93
C LEU A 97 -17.01 -10.58 1.48
N SER A 98 -16.26 -11.15 0.53
CA SER A 98 -16.37 -10.77 -0.88
C SER A 98 -17.69 -11.20 -1.53
N GLU A 99 -18.42 -12.12 -0.94
CA GLU A 99 -19.78 -12.52 -1.37
C GLU A 99 -20.81 -11.48 -0.99
N THR A 100 -20.66 -10.84 0.17
CA THR A 100 -21.60 -9.83 0.68
C THR A 100 -21.24 -8.41 0.28
N ALA A 101 -19.94 -8.11 0.24
CA ALA A 101 -19.43 -6.79 -0.09
C ALA A 101 -18.25 -6.92 -1.07
N LYS A 102 -18.54 -6.74 -2.35
CA LYS A 102 -17.52 -6.90 -3.40
C LYS A 102 -16.40 -5.87 -3.24
N PRO A 103 -15.12 -6.28 -3.08
CA PRO A 103 -14.03 -5.34 -2.93
C PRO A 103 -13.77 -4.56 -4.22
N ASP A 104 -13.52 -3.26 -4.10
CA ASP A 104 -12.94 -2.45 -5.18
C ASP A 104 -11.42 -2.35 -5.00
N ILE A 105 -10.99 -2.34 -3.75
CA ILE A 105 -9.59 -2.28 -3.33
C ILE A 105 -9.38 -3.30 -2.22
N PHE A 106 -8.32 -4.08 -2.33
CA PHE A 106 -7.74 -4.88 -1.25
C PHE A 106 -6.41 -4.26 -0.83
N LEU A 107 -6.21 -4.05 0.46
CA LEU A 107 -4.96 -3.55 1.02
C LEU A 107 -4.34 -4.63 1.91
N GLY A 108 -3.17 -5.13 1.52
CA GLY A 108 -2.36 -6.08 2.29
C GLY A 108 -1.14 -5.39 2.88
N VAL A 109 -0.80 -5.72 4.12
CA VAL A 109 0.27 -5.06 4.89
C VAL A 109 1.43 -6.02 5.12
N HIS A 110 2.67 -5.56 4.85
CA HIS A 110 3.89 -6.23 5.30
C HIS A 110 4.17 -5.82 6.76
N TYR A 111 3.62 -6.56 7.69
CA TYR A 111 3.77 -6.22 9.11
C TYR A 111 5.21 -6.38 9.58
N PHE A 112 5.72 -5.37 10.29
CA PHE A 112 7.05 -5.36 10.92
C PHE A 112 8.23 -5.66 9.97
N GLY A 113 7.99 -5.54 8.67
CA GLY A 113 8.99 -5.84 7.65
C GLY A 113 8.96 -7.27 7.13
N ASP A 114 8.08 -8.12 7.67
CA ASP A 114 7.87 -9.48 7.16
C ASP A 114 7.06 -9.44 5.86
N PRO A 115 7.52 -10.14 4.81
CA PRO A 115 6.85 -10.13 3.53
C PRO A 115 5.50 -10.85 3.58
N LEU A 116 4.43 -10.16 3.24
CA LEU A 116 3.16 -10.79 2.93
C LEU A 116 3.25 -11.41 1.53
N VAL A 117 3.51 -12.71 1.46
CA VAL A 117 3.67 -13.44 0.19
C VAL A 117 2.57 -14.46 0.02
N SER A 118 1.58 -14.14 -0.78
CA SER A 118 0.53 -15.11 -1.06
C SER A 118 0.06 -14.99 -2.51
N ASN A 119 0.26 -16.08 -3.26
CA ASN A 119 -0.38 -16.23 -4.57
C ASN A 119 -1.90 -16.22 -4.46
N ASP A 120 -2.45 -16.64 -3.31
CA ASP A 120 -3.88 -16.69 -3.08
C ASP A 120 -4.49 -15.30 -2.95
N LEU A 121 -3.79 -14.35 -2.33
CA LEU A 121 -4.22 -12.95 -2.30
C LEU A 121 -4.22 -12.31 -3.69
N LYS A 122 -3.23 -12.63 -4.50
CA LYS A 122 -3.19 -12.20 -5.89
C LYS A 122 -4.36 -12.81 -6.69
N ASN A 123 -4.61 -14.11 -6.50
CA ASN A 123 -5.73 -14.80 -7.13
C ASN A 123 -7.08 -14.25 -6.64
N PHE A 124 -7.20 -13.92 -5.35
CA PHE A 124 -8.35 -13.22 -4.79
C PHE A 124 -8.61 -11.89 -5.49
N CYS A 125 -7.56 -11.07 -5.68
CA CYS A 125 -7.69 -9.79 -6.37
C CYS A 125 -8.10 -9.96 -7.83
N ILE A 126 -7.53 -10.93 -8.53
CA ILE A 126 -7.88 -11.24 -9.93
C ILE A 126 -9.34 -11.71 -10.03
N LYS A 127 -9.75 -12.67 -9.20
CA LYS A 127 -11.11 -13.22 -9.14
C LYS A 127 -12.16 -12.12 -8.91
N ASN A 128 -11.88 -11.23 -7.95
CA ASN A 128 -12.79 -10.15 -7.58
C ASN A 128 -12.66 -8.90 -8.47
N LYS A 129 -11.69 -8.86 -9.38
CA LYS A 129 -11.36 -7.68 -10.20
C LYS A 129 -11.13 -6.44 -9.33
N CYS A 130 -10.51 -6.59 -8.17
CA CYS A 130 -10.15 -5.50 -7.28
C CYS A 130 -8.69 -5.09 -7.44
N TRP A 131 -8.40 -3.84 -7.10
CA TRP A 131 -7.05 -3.31 -7.07
C TRP A 131 -6.33 -3.76 -5.81
N TYR A 132 -5.04 -4.07 -5.94
CA TYR A 132 -4.21 -4.46 -4.80
C TYR A 132 -3.30 -3.31 -4.38
N ILE A 133 -3.47 -2.82 -3.16
CA ILE A 133 -2.52 -1.94 -2.48
C ILE A 133 -1.60 -2.80 -1.61
N GLU A 134 -0.32 -2.78 -1.91
CA GLU A 134 0.74 -3.40 -1.12
C GLU A 134 1.31 -2.34 -0.17
N ASP A 135 0.93 -2.43 1.11
CA ASP A 135 1.42 -1.52 2.15
C ASP A 135 2.75 -2.02 2.73
N ALA A 136 3.84 -1.49 2.21
CA ALA A 136 5.21 -1.71 2.66
C ALA A 136 5.73 -0.58 3.56
N THR A 137 4.85 0.11 4.29
CA THR A 137 5.25 1.24 5.15
C THR A 137 6.08 0.81 6.37
N HIS A 138 6.10 -0.47 6.72
CA HIS A 138 6.97 -1.05 7.74
C HIS A 138 8.29 -1.61 7.16
N CYS A 139 8.51 -1.45 5.86
CA CYS A 139 9.71 -1.95 5.17
C CYS A 139 10.63 -0.80 4.79
N LEU A 140 11.94 -0.96 5.03
CA LEU A 140 12.93 0.06 4.69
C LEU A 140 13.13 0.19 3.18
N LYS A 141 13.05 -0.94 2.45
CA LYS A 141 13.36 -0.99 1.02
C LYS A 141 12.46 -2.00 0.31
N ARG A 142 12.36 -1.83 -0.99
CA ARG A 142 11.80 -2.89 -1.84
C ARG A 142 12.86 -3.93 -2.19
N ASP A 143 12.41 -5.15 -2.48
CA ASP A 143 13.27 -6.23 -2.96
C ASP A 143 12.53 -7.07 -4.03
N LYS A 144 12.85 -8.37 -4.12
CA LYS A 144 12.18 -9.30 -5.06
C LYS A 144 10.76 -9.67 -4.64
N ILE A 145 10.41 -9.46 -3.37
CA ILE A 145 9.14 -9.83 -2.75
C ILE A 145 8.40 -8.55 -2.33
N ILE A 146 9.00 -7.79 -1.42
CA ILE A 146 8.42 -6.53 -0.90
C ILE A 146 8.37 -5.49 -2.02
N GLY A 147 7.19 -4.98 -2.27
CA GLY A 147 6.93 -4.06 -3.35
C GLY A 147 6.92 -4.74 -4.72
N ALA A 148 6.59 -6.03 -4.80
CA ALA A 148 6.57 -6.80 -6.04
C ALA A 148 5.17 -7.23 -6.49
N GLN A 149 4.16 -7.11 -5.64
CA GLN A 149 2.86 -7.77 -5.84
C GLN A 149 1.71 -6.80 -6.14
N GLY A 150 1.65 -5.65 -5.47
CA GLY A 150 0.52 -4.72 -5.59
C GLY A 150 0.46 -3.98 -6.92
N ASP A 151 -0.73 -3.55 -7.33
CA ASP A 151 -0.92 -2.54 -8.38
C ASP A 151 -0.38 -1.18 -7.93
N PHE A 152 -0.51 -0.92 -6.63
CA PHE A 152 0.04 0.22 -5.92
C PHE A 152 0.92 -0.27 -4.78
N VAL A 153 2.07 0.37 -4.57
CA VAL A 153 2.97 0.05 -3.46
C VAL A 153 3.26 1.30 -2.66
N LEU A 154 3.16 1.18 -1.34
CA LEU A 154 3.36 2.29 -0.40
C LEU A 154 4.61 2.06 0.43
N PHE A 155 5.45 3.10 0.54
CA PHE A 155 6.55 3.15 1.50
C PHE A 155 6.45 4.41 2.36
N SER A 156 6.95 4.34 3.59
CA SER A 156 7.00 5.46 4.53
C SER A 156 8.42 5.71 5.04
N PRO A 157 9.27 6.38 4.25
CA PRO A 157 10.67 6.63 4.63
C PRO A 157 10.82 7.26 6.02
N TYR A 158 9.91 8.15 6.43
CA TYR A 158 9.98 8.82 7.73
C TYR A 158 9.90 7.86 8.93
N LYS A 159 9.38 6.65 8.75
CA LYS A 159 9.37 5.62 9.81
C LYS A 159 10.75 4.99 10.03
N HIS A 160 11.67 5.14 9.07
CA HIS A 160 12.96 4.46 9.05
C HIS A 160 14.15 5.40 9.09
N ILE A 161 13.98 6.61 8.60
CA ILE A 161 15.02 7.65 8.56
C ILE A 161 14.51 8.93 9.22
N ALA A 162 15.42 9.71 9.80
CA ALA A 162 15.07 10.91 10.57
C ALA A 162 14.69 12.09 9.66
N ILE A 163 13.54 11.99 9.00
CA ILE A 163 12.89 13.07 8.24
C ILE A 163 11.50 13.32 8.85
N PRO A 164 10.98 14.55 8.79
CA PRO A 164 9.74 14.92 9.48
C PRO A 164 8.50 14.24 8.91
N ASN A 165 8.50 13.93 7.62
CA ASN A 165 7.43 13.24 6.90
C ASN A 165 7.98 12.67 5.59
N GLY A 166 7.16 11.90 4.89
CA GLY A 166 7.52 11.36 3.57
C GLY A 166 6.87 10.01 3.32
N ALA A 167 6.19 9.93 2.20
CA ALA A 167 5.65 8.70 1.67
C ALA A 167 5.97 8.59 0.18
N ILE A 168 6.14 7.37 -0.28
CA ILE A 168 6.36 7.05 -1.68
C ILE A 168 5.23 6.14 -2.12
N LEU A 169 4.53 6.57 -3.16
CA LEU A 169 3.54 5.78 -3.87
C LEU A 169 4.14 5.34 -5.20
N ILE A 170 4.23 4.04 -5.42
CA ILE A 170 4.56 3.45 -6.70
C ILE A 170 3.28 2.94 -7.34
N VAL A 171 3.04 3.34 -8.59
CA VAL A 171 1.90 2.93 -9.39
C VAL A 171 2.40 2.09 -10.55
N ARG A 172 1.84 0.90 -10.73
CA ARG A 172 2.16 0.00 -11.83
C ARG A 172 1.09 0.05 -12.92
N SER A 173 1.53 0.16 -14.15
CA SER A 173 0.64 0.06 -15.32
C SER A 173 0.14 -1.36 -15.57
N ASN A 174 0.90 -2.37 -15.13
CA ASN A 174 0.60 -3.79 -15.27
C ASN A 174 0.71 -4.51 -13.92
N GLY A 175 -0.19 -4.17 -12.99
CA GLY A 175 -0.25 -4.81 -11.69
C GLY A 175 -0.81 -6.23 -11.75
N PRO A 176 -0.76 -6.99 -10.63
CA PRO A 176 -1.23 -8.37 -10.55
C PRO A 176 -2.72 -8.53 -10.85
N SER A 177 -3.53 -7.52 -10.60
CA SER A 177 -4.95 -7.53 -10.95
C SER A 177 -5.19 -7.40 -12.46
N LYS A 178 -4.18 -7.00 -13.25
CA LYS A 178 -4.26 -6.69 -14.67
C LYS A 178 -5.38 -5.70 -15.05
N LEU A 179 -5.85 -4.95 -14.08
CA LEU A 179 -6.78 -3.85 -14.32
C LEU A 179 -5.97 -2.71 -14.93
N ARG A 180 -5.81 -2.71 -16.25
CA ARG A 180 -5.11 -1.64 -16.96
C ARG A 180 -5.73 -0.29 -16.63
N VAL A 181 -4.87 0.63 -16.29
CA VAL A 181 -5.19 2.05 -16.08
C VAL A 181 -5.50 2.71 -17.43
#